data_b525db12205cb00e9f1bc4e734353397
#
_entry.id   b525db12205cb00e9f1bc4e734353397
#
_cell.length_a   1.000
_cell.length_b   1.000
_cell.length_c   1.000
_cell.angle_alpha   90.00
_cell.angle_beta   90.00
_cell.angle_gamma   90.00
#
_symmetry.space_group_name_H-M   'P 1'
#
loop_
_entity.id
_entity.type
_entity.pdbx_description
1 polymer ?
#
loop_
_entity_poly.entity_id
_entity_poly.type
_entity_poly.pdbx_seq_one_letter_code
_entity_poly.pdbx_strand_id
1 'polypeptide(L)'
;MERNLIYLNNCAVLPNGKNNSFLMQEARWLTEHFERTFVVSHTGFSNLNRDGVELPLARTGLDKLRAWLGAPFCRELWQEANHLRKDGKLTLKNFLKLYLFRVRGLKMHYWTEKLLHSCVASQTTLYSFWMSYDAYAAALSKRKHPRLRFVARGHAYDIDTERNPMNPYLMKGFIAAQADGLYPISRVARKQMMEYLRGKVDEKRMHVLSIGSGGQPVERWKRAP
;
A
#
# COMPACT_ATOMS: atom_id res chain seq x y z
N MET A 1 11.34 -17.70 15.96
CA MET A 1 10.04 -16.98 15.95
C MET A 1 9.63 -16.81 14.51
N GLU A 2 8.53 -17.44 14.10
CA GLU A 2 8.00 -17.32 12.73
C GLU A 2 7.73 -15.84 12.37
N ARG A 3 8.40 -15.33 11.35
CA ARG A 3 8.16 -13.97 10.82
C ARG A 3 7.30 -14.07 9.57
N ASN A 4 6.11 -13.48 9.64
CA ASN A 4 5.17 -13.46 8.54
C ASN A 4 5.20 -12.13 7.81
N LEU A 5 5.03 -12.15 6.49
CA LEU A 5 4.85 -10.97 5.65
C LEU A 5 3.55 -11.07 4.88
N ILE A 6 2.77 -10.01 4.89
CA ILE A 6 1.67 -9.80 3.95
C ILE A 6 2.05 -8.61 3.06
N TYR A 7 2.37 -8.92 1.82
CA TYR A 7 2.71 -7.95 0.79
C TYR A 7 1.44 -7.47 0.09
N LEU A 8 1.16 -6.18 0.20
CA LEU A 8 0.00 -5.56 -0.43
C LEU A 8 0.42 -4.78 -1.68
N ASN A 9 -0.27 -5.03 -2.78
CA ASN A 9 0.01 -4.39 -4.07
C ASN A 9 -1.29 -4.06 -4.79
N ASN A 10 -1.41 -2.84 -5.28
CA ASN A 10 -2.60 -2.40 -6.02
C ASN A 10 -2.66 -2.90 -7.48
N CYS A 11 -1.61 -3.55 -7.96
CA CYS A 11 -1.58 -4.14 -9.30
C CYS A 11 -2.32 -5.49 -9.34
N ALA A 12 -2.82 -5.86 -10.52
CA ALA A 12 -3.40 -7.17 -10.74
C ALA A 12 -2.31 -8.24 -10.85
N VAL A 13 -2.58 -9.46 -10.39
CA VAL A 13 -1.73 -10.62 -10.65
C VAL A 13 -2.14 -11.26 -11.97
N LEU A 14 -1.20 -11.49 -12.88
CA LEU A 14 -1.43 -12.14 -14.17
C LEU A 14 -1.71 -13.65 -14.00
N PRO A 15 -2.40 -14.28 -14.96
CA PRO A 15 -2.73 -15.72 -14.89
C PRO A 15 -1.53 -16.66 -14.73
N ASN A 16 -0.34 -16.23 -15.17
CA ASN A 16 0.91 -17.01 -15.03
C ASN A 16 1.60 -16.80 -13.66
N GLY A 17 0.97 -16.10 -12.73
CA GLY A 17 1.57 -15.76 -11.43
C GLY A 17 2.71 -14.73 -11.50
N LYS A 18 3.20 -14.46 -12.69
CA LYS A 18 4.24 -13.47 -12.94
C LYS A 18 3.58 -12.15 -13.25
N ASN A 19 3.81 -11.14 -12.41
CA ASN A 19 3.32 -9.87 -12.77
C ASN A 19 3.97 -8.77 -12.00
N ASN A 20 4.21 -7.73 -12.63
CA ASN A 20 4.89 -6.62 -12.02
C ASN A 20 6.37 -6.95 -11.74
N SER A 21 7.24 -6.42 -12.58
CA SER A 21 8.70 -6.57 -12.45
C SER A 21 9.19 -6.20 -11.04
N PHE A 22 8.54 -5.25 -10.38
CA PHE A 22 8.89 -4.85 -9.02
C PHE A 22 8.60 -5.93 -7.98
N LEU A 23 7.43 -6.60 -8.06
CA LEU A 23 7.12 -7.70 -7.16
C LEU A 23 8.11 -8.85 -7.35
N MET A 24 8.44 -9.19 -8.60
CA MET A 24 9.38 -10.27 -8.88
C MET A 24 10.81 -9.96 -8.41
N GLN A 25 11.23 -8.70 -8.48
CA GLN A 25 12.53 -8.27 -7.94
C GLN A 25 12.59 -8.39 -6.42
N GLU A 26 11.51 -8.08 -5.73
CA GLU A 26 11.43 -8.13 -4.26
C GLU A 26 11.10 -9.54 -3.74
N ALA A 27 10.35 -10.35 -4.48
CA ALA A 27 9.80 -11.63 -4.03
C ALA A 27 10.89 -12.58 -3.52
N ARG A 28 12.00 -12.69 -4.24
CA ARG A 28 13.13 -13.54 -3.83
C ARG A 28 13.68 -13.11 -2.48
N TRP A 29 13.96 -11.83 -2.32
CA TRP A 29 14.51 -11.29 -1.07
C TRP A 29 13.50 -11.41 0.08
N LEU A 30 12.23 -11.13 -0.16
CA LEU A 30 11.17 -11.22 0.85
C LEU A 30 10.99 -12.66 1.34
N THR A 31 10.97 -13.64 0.42
CA THR A 31 10.81 -15.07 0.77
C THR A 31 12.04 -15.66 1.45
N GLU A 32 13.22 -15.07 1.30
CA GLU A 32 14.44 -15.46 2.03
C GLU A 32 14.46 -14.91 3.47
N HIS A 33 13.73 -13.81 3.76
CA HIS A 33 13.79 -13.13 5.05
C HIS A 33 12.55 -13.34 5.93
N PHE A 34 11.48 -13.88 5.36
CA PHE A 34 10.24 -14.21 6.07
C PHE A 34 9.90 -15.69 5.87
N GLU A 35 9.46 -16.34 6.92
CA GLU A 35 9.14 -17.78 6.86
C GLU A 35 7.86 -18.06 6.10
N ARG A 36 6.88 -17.14 6.21
CA ARG A 36 5.64 -17.20 5.45
C ARG A 36 5.38 -15.87 4.78
N THR A 37 5.22 -15.90 3.47
CA THR A 37 4.95 -14.72 2.66
C THR A 37 3.64 -14.86 1.90
N PHE A 38 2.82 -13.84 1.99
CA PHE A 38 1.52 -13.76 1.33
C PHE A 38 1.47 -12.52 0.46
N VAL A 39 0.67 -12.55 -0.59
CA VAL A 39 0.35 -11.40 -1.41
C VAL A 39 -1.15 -11.12 -1.38
N VAL A 40 -1.50 -9.85 -1.21
CA VAL A 40 -2.85 -9.33 -1.42
C VAL A 40 -2.80 -8.34 -2.56
N SER A 41 -3.48 -8.65 -3.65
CA SER A 41 -3.49 -7.84 -4.86
C SER A 41 -4.89 -7.30 -5.17
N HIS A 42 -5.00 -6.50 -6.22
CA HIS A 42 -6.30 -6.03 -6.71
C HIS A 42 -7.24 -7.18 -7.13
N THR A 43 -6.69 -8.32 -7.55
CA THR A 43 -7.44 -9.45 -8.12
C THR A 43 -7.71 -10.58 -7.14
N GLY A 44 -7.02 -10.64 -6.01
CA GLY A 44 -7.17 -11.68 -5.01
C GLY A 44 -5.98 -11.75 -4.06
N PHE A 45 -5.90 -12.83 -3.31
CA PHE A 45 -4.80 -13.09 -2.38
C PHE A 45 -4.32 -14.54 -2.48
N SER A 46 -3.06 -14.80 -2.17
CA SER A 46 -2.41 -16.10 -2.19
C SER A 46 -1.07 -16.09 -1.44
N ASN A 47 -0.37 -17.21 -1.46
CA ASN A 47 1.02 -17.27 -1.04
C ASN A 47 1.93 -16.58 -2.07
N LEU A 48 3.04 -16.02 -1.57
CA LEU A 48 4.12 -15.49 -2.38
C LEU A 48 5.35 -16.37 -2.19
N ASN A 49 5.83 -16.98 -3.28
CA ASN A 49 7.01 -17.81 -3.33
C ASN A 49 8.13 -17.10 -4.08
N ARG A 50 9.34 -17.68 -4.04
CA ARG A 50 10.51 -17.17 -4.74
C ARG A 50 10.27 -16.96 -6.24
N ASP A 51 9.47 -17.84 -6.86
CA ASP A 51 9.19 -17.85 -8.29
C ASP A 51 7.94 -17.03 -8.66
N GLY A 52 7.23 -16.49 -7.67
CA GLY A 52 6.06 -15.65 -7.88
C GLY A 52 4.88 -16.00 -6.99
N VAL A 53 3.70 -15.63 -7.46
CA VAL A 53 2.44 -15.81 -6.73
C VAL A 53 1.81 -17.15 -7.07
N GLU A 54 1.41 -17.91 -6.07
CA GLU A 54 0.67 -19.15 -6.28
C GLU A 54 -0.70 -18.90 -6.91
N LEU A 55 -1.11 -19.78 -7.81
CA LEU A 55 -2.43 -19.74 -8.46
C LEU A 55 -3.21 -21.01 -8.10
N PRO A 56 -4.55 -20.95 -8.09
CA PRO A 56 -5.40 -19.79 -8.32
C PRO A 56 -5.44 -18.83 -7.15
N LEU A 57 -5.68 -17.54 -7.44
CA LEU A 57 -5.90 -16.55 -6.37
C LEU A 57 -7.23 -16.81 -5.66
N ALA A 58 -7.22 -16.81 -4.35
CA ALA A 58 -8.45 -16.83 -3.57
C ALA A 58 -9.23 -15.53 -3.77
N ARG A 59 -10.53 -15.66 -4.02
CA ARG A 59 -11.46 -14.54 -4.21
C ARG A 59 -12.76 -14.84 -3.49
N THR A 60 -13.41 -13.80 -2.98
CA THR A 60 -14.77 -13.89 -2.49
C THR A 60 -15.58 -12.74 -3.09
N GLY A 61 -16.58 -13.08 -3.90
CA GLY A 61 -17.49 -12.09 -4.53
C GLY A 61 -18.25 -11.27 -3.49
N LEU A 62 -18.62 -11.89 -2.38
CA LEU A 62 -19.27 -11.24 -1.24
C LEU A 62 -18.43 -10.11 -0.62
N ASP A 63 -17.10 -10.20 -0.63
CA ASP A 63 -16.23 -9.14 -0.07
C ASP A 63 -16.32 -7.85 -0.90
N LYS A 64 -16.53 -7.97 -2.21
CA LYS A 64 -16.75 -6.80 -3.06
C LYS A 64 -18.06 -6.10 -2.70
N LEU A 65 -19.15 -6.85 -2.57
CA LEU A 65 -20.45 -6.31 -2.18
C LEU A 65 -20.39 -5.68 -0.78
N ARG A 66 -19.80 -6.39 0.19
CA ARG A 66 -19.58 -5.90 1.54
C ARG A 66 -18.77 -4.60 1.57
N ALA A 67 -17.74 -4.49 0.73
CA ALA A 67 -16.94 -3.28 0.62
C ALA A 67 -17.75 -2.10 0.05
N TRP A 68 -18.59 -2.33 -0.96
CA TRP A 68 -19.48 -1.31 -1.50
C TRP A 68 -20.48 -0.81 -0.45
N LEU A 69 -21.15 -1.72 0.24
CA LEU A 69 -22.13 -1.37 1.27
C LEU A 69 -21.50 -0.75 2.52
N GLY A 70 -20.29 -1.18 2.89
CA GLY A 70 -19.55 -0.67 4.05
C GLY A 70 -18.81 0.64 3.81
N ALA A 71 -18.60 1.03 2.55
CA ALA A 71 -17.80 2.21 2.24
C ALA A 71 -18.36 3.53 2.80
N PRO A 72 -19.69 3.80 2.80
CA PRO A 72 -20.23 5.04 3.35
C PRO A 72 -20.08 5.16 4.88
N PHE A 73 -20.01 4.02 5.58
CA PHE A 73 -20.00 3.99 7.05
C PHE A 73 -18.59 4.12 7.60
N CYS A 74 -17.90 5.22 7.29
CA CYS A 74 -16.61 5.50 7.88
C CYS A 74 -16.34 7.01 8.00
N ARG A 75 -15.76 7.34 9.13
CA ARG A 75 -15.43 8.71 9.47
C ARG A 75 -14.41 9.30 8.49
N GLU A 76 -13.42 8.52 8.08
CA GLU A 76 -12.32 8.98 7.23
C GLU A 76 -12.81 9.42 5.84
N LEU A 77 -13.81 8.73 5.25
CA LEU A 77 -14.39 9.12 3.97
C LEU A 77 -14.98 10.54 4.03
N TRP A 78 -15.76 10.79 5.07
CA TRP A 78 -16.42 12.07 5.24
C TRP A 78 -15.46 13.20 5.66
N GLN A 79 -14.41 12.86 6.40
CA GLN A 79 -13.32 13.79 6.70
C GLN A 79 -12.62 14.25 5.42
N GLU A 80 -12.25 13.32 4.53
CA GLU A 80 -11.61 13.67 3.26
C GLU A 80 -12.57 14.39 2.30
N ALA A 81 -13.84 14.02 2.26
CA ALA A 81 -14.87 14.76 1.52
C ALA A 81 -15.01 16.20 2.02
N ASN A 82 -14.94 16.41 3.35
CA ASN A 82 -14.95 17.75 3.93
C ASN A 82 -13.68 18.55 3.61
N HIS A 83 -12.50 17.91 3.57
CA HIS A 83 -11.26 18.54 3.10
C HIS A 83 -11.41 18.99 1.65
N LEU A 84 -11.90 18.11 0.76
CA LEU A 84 -12.19 18.46 -0.64
C LEU A 84 -13.16 19.64 -0.75
N ARG A 85 -14.18 19.69 0.12
CA ARG A 85 -15.14 20.80 0.15
C ARG A 85 -14.49 22.10 0.56
N LYS A 86 -13.68 22.09 1.63
CA LYS A 86 -12.96 23.28 2.10
C LYS A 86 -11.99 23.85 1.09
N ASP A 87 -11.39 22.98 0.28
CA ASP A 87 -10.43 23.36 -0.77
C ASP A 87 -11.12 23.66 -2.13
N GLY A 88 -12.47 23.74 -2.16
CA GLY A 88 -13.25 24.01 -3.38
C GLY A 88 -13.15 22.91 -4.45
N LYS A 89 -12.71 21.71 -4.06
CA LYS A 89 -12.45 20.59 -4.98
C LYS A 89 -13.49 19.46 -4.89
N LEU A 90 -14.54 19.62 -4.10
CA LEU A 90 -15.59 18.61 -3.98
C LEU A 90 -16.51 18.65 -5.21
N THR A 91 -16.22 17.77 -6.15
CA THR A 91 -17.07 17.49 -7.32
C THR A 91 -17.56 16.06 -7.23
N LEU A 92 -18.64 15.71 -7.95
CA LEU A 92 -19.13 14.33 -8.03
C LEU A 92 -18.02 13.38 -8.48
N LYS A 93 -17.22 13.78 -9.47
CA LYS A 93 -16.07 13.02 -9.98
C LYS A 93 -15.03 12.75 -8.88
N ASN A 94 -14.67 13.75 -8.10
CA ASN A 94 -13.67 13.61 -7.05
C ASN A 94 -14.21 12.81 -5.84
N PHE A 95 -15.46 13.01 -5.49
CA PHE A 95 -16.12 12.20 -4.48
C PHE A 95 -16.18 10.72 -4.90
N LEU A 96 -16.55 10.44 -6.16
CA LEU A 96 -16.58 9.07 -6.67
C LEU A 96 -15.17 8.42 -6.68
N LYS A 97 -14.12 9.16 -7.02
CA LYS A 97 -12.74 8.68 -6.91
C LYS A 97 -12.38 8.30 -5.48
N LEU A 98 -12.71 9.15 -4.51
CA LEU A 98 -12.49 8.92 -3.09
C LEU A 98 -13.29 7.69 -2.60
N TYR A 99 -14.55 7.59 -2.99
CA TYR A 99 -15.41 6.46 -2.66
C TYR A 99 -14.87 5.13 -3.21
N LEU A 100 -14.51 5.09 -4.49
CA LEU A 100 -13.94 3.90 -5.14
C LEU A 100 -12.58 3.51 -4.53
N PHE A 101 -11.75 4.49 -4.17
CA PHE A 101 -10.51 4.24 -3.44
C PHE A 101 -10.79 3.48 -2.15
N ARG A 102 -11.78 3.95 -1.38
CA ARG A 102 -12.18 3.29 -0.14
C ARG A 102 -12.73 1.88 -0.38
N VAL A 103 -13.62 1.69 -1.35
CA VAL A 103 -14.18 0.36 -1.68
C VAL A 103 -13.05 -0.64 -2.00
N ARG A 104 -12.08 -0.22 -2.81
CA ARG A 104 -10.91 -1.07 -3.15
C ARG A 104 -10.09 -1.41 -1.92
N GLY A 105 -9.82 -0.44 -1.07
CA GLY A 105 -9.06 -0.64 0.17
C GLY A 105 -9.81 -1.55 1.16
N LEU A 106 -11.13 -1.38 1.34
CA LEU A 106 -11.94 -2.27 2.18
C LEU A 106 -11.93 -3.72 1.68
N LYS A 107 -12.07 -3.92 0.37
CA LYS A 107 -11.98 -5.27 -0.21
C LYS A 107 -10.65 -5.93 0.12
N MET A 108 -9.54 -5.23 -0.08
CA MET A 108 -8.20 -5.76 0.25
C MET A 108 -8.02 -5.96 1.75
N HIS A 109 -8.56 -5.07 2.58
CA HIS A 109 -8.57 -5.24 4.03
C HIS A 109 -9.27 -6.54 4.44
N TYR A 110 -10.45 -6.87 3.88
CA TYR A 110 -11.12 -8.14 4.19
C TYR A 110 -10.29 -9.37 3.81
N TRP A 111 -9.55 -9.30 2.70
CA TRP A 111 -8.64 -10.38 2.32
C TRP A 111 -7.42 -10.46 3.24
N THR A 112 -6.86 -9.31 3.64
CA THR A 112 -5.78 -9.25 4.63
C THR A 112 -6.22 -9.86 5.96
N GLU A 113 -7.43 -9.56 6.42
CA GLU A 113 -7.98 -10.15 7.66
C GLU A 113 -8.08 -11.68 7.58
N LYS A 114 -8.46 -12.24 6.43
CA LYS A 114 -8.48 -13.71 6.25
C LYS A 114 -7.10 -14.34 6.41
N LEU A 115 -6.07 -13.71 5.87
CA LEU A 115 -4.69 -14.19 6.05
C LEU A 115 -4.21 -14.03 7.49
N LEU A 116 -4.59 -12.95 8.15
CA LEU A 116 -4.22 -12.69 9.55
C LEU A 116 -4.80 -13.72 10.53
N HIS A 117 -5.90 -14.41 10.20
CA HIS A 117 -6.41 -15.51 11.03
C HIS A 117 -5.41 -16.66 11.21
N SER A 118 -4.50 -16.84 10.26
CA SER A 118 -3.44 -17.87 10.31
C SER A 118 -2.09 -17.33 10.77
N CYS A 119 -2.01 -16.08 11.22
CA CYS A 119 -0.78 -15.39 11.57
C CYS A 119 -0.83 -14.85 13.00
N VAL A 120 0.33 -14.81 13.66
CA VAL A 120 0.49 -14.12 14.95
C VAL A 120 0.76 -12.64 14.67
N ALA A 121 -0.11 -11.76 15.13
CA ALA A 121 -0.05 -10.32 14.80
C ALA A 121 1.29 -9.65 15.18
N SER A 122 1.86 -9.98 16.36
CA SER A 122 3.15 -9.42 16.81
C SER A 122 4.35 -9.89 15.99
N GLN A 123 4.17 -10.88 15.12
CA GLN A 123 5.20 -11.47 14.27
C GLN A 123 4.92 -11.20 12.78
N THR A 124 3.90 -10.40 12.50
CA THR A 124 3.44 -10.14 11.13
C THR A 124 3.72 -8.70 10.71
N THR A 125 4.37 -8.57 9.56
CA THR A 125 4.58 -7.28 8.89
C THR A 125 3.62 -7.15 7.71
N LEU A 126 2.89 -6.03 7.66
CA LEU A 126 2.16 -5.58 6.49
C LEU A 126 3.07 -4.65 5.70
N TYR A 127 3.36 -5.00 4.46
CA TYR A 127 4.17 -4.17 3.57
C TYR A 127 3.34 -3.76 2.37
N SER A 128 3.05 -2.48 2.24
CA SER A 128 2.39 -1.92 1.07
C SER A 128 3.42 -1.33 0.11
N PHE A 129 3.45 -1.85 -1.11
CA PHE A 129 4.38 -1.37 -2.14
C PHE A 129 4.01 0.03 -2.66
N TRP A 130 2.73 0.37 -2.71
CA TRP A 130 2.24 1.70 -3.08
C TRP A 130 1.60 2.38 -1.87
N MET A 131 1.69 3.69 -1.79
CA MET A 131 0.92 4.45 -0.78
C MET A 131 -0.48 4.77 -1.32
N SER A 132 -1.20 3.74 -1.77
CA SER A 132 -2.52 3.80 -2.39
C SER A 132 -3.57 3.07 -1.55
N TYR A 133 -4.60 2.50 -2.16
CA TYR A 133 -5.67 1.78 -1.44
C TYR A 133 -5.19 0.44 -0.83
N ASP A 134 -4.08 -0.09 -1.27
CA ASP A 134 -3.34 -1.18 -0.63
C ASP A 134 -2.76 -0.75 0.73
N ALA A 135 -2.09 0.41 0.79
CA ALA A 135 -1.65 0.99 2.07
C ALA A 135 -2.83 1.34 2.99
N TYR A 136 -3.95 1.79 2.42
CA TYR A 136 -5.15 2.03 3.20
C TYR A 136 -5.74 0.74 3.80
N ALA A 137 -5.72 -0.36 3.05
CA ALA A 137 -6.10 -1.68 3.56
C ALA A 137 -5.22 -2.12 4.73
N ALA A 138 -3.89 -1.97 4.59
CA ALA A 138 -2.93 -2.26 5.66
C ALA A 138 -3.15 -1.39 6.90
N ALA A 139 -3.42 -0.09 6.71
CA ALA A 139 -3.71 0.84 7.78
C ALA A 139 -4.98 0.47 8.57
N LEU A 140 -6.03 -0.01 7.88
CA LEU A 140 -7.24 -0.53 8.53
C LEU A 140 -6.94 -1.77 9.39
N SER A 141 -6.14 -2.70 8.87
CA SER A 141 -5.73 -3.90 9.61
C SER A 141 -4.82 -3.56 10.79
N LYS A 142 -3.88 -2.63 10.62
CA LYS A 142 -3.04 -2.13 11.72
C LYS A 142 -3.86 -1.48 12.83
N ARG A 143 -4.87 -0.67 12.50
CA ARG A 143 -5.77 -0.06 13.50
C ARG A 143 -6.53 -1.11 14.31
N LYS A 144 -6.98 -2.18 13.64
CA LYS A 144 -7.69 -3.30 14.29
C LYS A 144 -6.76 -4.19 15.10
N HIS A 145 -5.53 -4.38 14.64
CA HIS A 145 -4.50 -5.21 15.26
C HIS A 145 -3.23 -4.38 15.55
N PRO A 146 -3.18 -3.62 16.65
CA PRO A 146 -2.08 -2.65 16.90
C PRO A 146 -0.69 -3.28 17.02
N ARG A 147 -0.60 -4.59 17.28
CA ARG A 147 0.67 -5.33 17.36
C ARG A 147 1.29 -5.67 16.00
N LEU A 148 0.53 -5.56 14.89
CA LEU A 148 1.10 -5.68 13.54
C LEU A 148 2.17 -4.62 13.32
N ARG A 149 3.19 -4.94 12.54
CA ARG A 149 4.07 -3.93 11.96
C ARG A 149 3.52 -3.52 10.59
N PHE A 150 3.41 -2.22 10.33
CA PHE A 150 2.95 -1.72 9.04
C PHE A 150 3.96 -0.73 8.46
N VAL A 151 4.42 -1.02 7.24
CA VAL A 151 5.30 -0.14 6.46
C VAL A 151 4.72 0.09 5.07
N ALA A 152 4.87 1.30 4.54
CA ALA A 152 4.39 1.66 3.21
C ALA A 152 5.47 2.38 2.42
N ARG A 153 5.62 2.01 1.14
CA ARG A 153 6.41 2.79 0.17
C ARG A 153 5.50 3.77 -0.56
N GLY A 154 6.11 4.86 -0.97
CA GLY A 154 5.43 5.86 -1.77
C GLY A 154 6.22 6.18 -3.02
N HIS A 155 5.55 6.12 -4.17
CA HIS A 155 6.11 6.35 -5.49
C HIS A 155 5.59 7.66 -6.07
N ALA A 156 6.19 8.14 -7.16
CA ALA A 156 5.78 9.41 -7.77
C ALA A 156 4.28 9.44 -8.12
N TYR A 157 3.71 8.33 -8.61
CA TYR A 157 2.31 8.29 -9.02
C TYR A 157 1.32 8.47 -7.85
N ASP A 158 1.64 7.95 -6.68
CA ASP A 158 0.76 7.97 -5.50
C ASP A 158 1.13 9.07 -4.48
N ILE A 159 2.18 9.85 -4.76
CA ILE A 159 2.61 10.98 -3.94
C ILE A 159 2.46 12.31 -4.68
N ASP A 160 2.93 12.38 -5.93
CA ASP A 160 3.02 13.60 -6.70
C ASP A 160 1.63 14.20 -7.00
N THR A 161 1.42 15.42 -6.55
CA THR A 161 0.16 16.16 -6.72
C THR A 161 -0.02 16.72 -8.13
N GLU A 162 1.06 16.92 -8.89
CA GLU A 162 0.99 17.33 -10.29
C GLU A 162 0.45 16.19 -11.16
N ARG A 163 0.91 14.96 -10.90
CA ARG A 163 0.43 13.77 -11.59
C ARG A 163 -1.00 13.38 -11.18
N ASN A 164 -1.33 13.54 -9.92
CA ASN A 164 -2.66 13.25 -9.39
C ASN A 164 -3.04 14.22 -8.28
N PRO A 165 -3.80 15.30 -8.63
CA PRO A 165 -4.24 16.30 -7.65
C PRO A 165 -5.10 15.73 -6.51
N MET A 166 -5.58 14.49 -6.63
CA MET A 166 -6.35 13.81 -5.58
C MET A 166 -5.47 13.15 -4.51
N ASN A 167 -4.16 12.99 -4.74
CA ASN A 167 -3.27 12.28 -3.81
C ASN A 167 -3.40 12.75 -2.35
N PRO A 168 -3.44 14.05 -2.00
CA PRO A 168 -3.57 14.50 -0.63
C PRO A 168 -4.85 14.02 0.08
N TYR A 169 -5.92 13.77 -0.68
CA TYR A 169 -7.26 13.43 -0.18
C TYR A 169 -7.56 11.93 -0.16
N LEU A 170 -6.65 11.09 -0.71
CA LEU A 170 -6.84 9.65 -0.79
C LEU A 170 -6.37 8.95 0.49
N MET A 171 -6.98 9.31 1.64
CA MET A 171 -6.73 8.71 2.96
C MET A 171 -5.26 8.80 3.43
N LYS A 172 -4.44 9.69 2.85
CA LYS A 172 -3.00 9.75 3.15
C LYS A 172 -2.71 10.05 4.61
N GLY A 173 -3.47 10.97 5.21
CA GLY A 173 -3.34 11.29 6.63
C GLY A 173 -3.64 10.08 7.53
N PHE A 174 -4.66 9.29 7.19
CA PHE A 174 -5.00 8.07 7.92
C PHE A 174 -3.92 6.99 7.75
N ILE A 175 -3.47 6.74 6.51
CA ILE A 175 -2.38 5.79 6.22
C ILE A 175 -1.14 6.15 7.02
N ALA A 176 -0.72 7.40 6.97
CA ALA A 176 0.47 7.89 7.62
C ALA A 176 0.39 7.82 9.16
N ALA A 177 -0.79 8.05 9.73
CA ALA A 177 -1.01 7.93 11.18
C ALA A 177 -0.86 6.49 11.68
N GLN A 178 -1.17 5.49 10.86
CA GLN A 178 -1.11 4.08 11.23
C GLN A 178 0.24 3.42 10.89
N ALA A 179 1.01 3.98 9.95
CA ALA A 179 2.27 3.38 9.52
C ALA A 179 3.38 3.50 10.58
N ASP A 180 4.08 2.42 10.83
CA ASP A 180 5.29 2.40 11.67
C ASP A 180 6.51 2.95 10.89
N GLY A 181 6.48 2.89 9.55
CA GLY A 181 7.47 3.48 8.67
C GLY A 181 6.91 3.85 7.29
N LEU A 182 7.32 4.99 6.78
CA LEU A 182 6.99 5.48 5.45
C LEU A 182 8.27 5.64 4.62
N TYR A 183 8.25 5.10 3.41
CA TYR A 183 9.44 5.03 2.55
C TYR A 183 9.18 5.66 1.18
N PRO A 184 9.16 7.02 1.06
CA PRO A 184 9.13 7.69 -0.23
C PRO A 184 10.40 7.39 -1.04
N ILE A 185 10.23 7.23 -2.36
CA ILE A 185 11.33 6.83 -3.27
C ILE A 185 12.40 7.91 -3.50
N SER A 186 12.15 9.14 -3.09
CA SER A 186 13.08 10.26 -3.29
C SER A 186 12.92 11.36 -2.24
N ARG A 187 13.92 12.24 -2.14
CA ARG A 187 13.84 13.44 -1.28
C ARG A 187 12.71 14.38 -1.71
N VAL A 188 12.46 14.49 -3.02
CA VAL A 188 11.35 15.30 -3.56
C VAL A 188 10.01 14.72 -3.13
N ALA A 189 9.81 13.41 -3.28
CA ALA A 189 8.60 12.73 -2.82
C ALA A 189 8.40 12.88 -1.30
N ARG A 190 9.48 12.77 -0.50
CA ARG A 190 9.43 13.02 0.95
C ARG A 190 8.94 14.44 1.25
N LYS A 191 9.51 15.45 0.58
CA LYS A 191 9.12 16.86 0.77
C LYS A 191 7.64 17.07 0.46
N GLN A 192 7.16 16.60 -0.69
CA GLN A 192 5.76 16.70 -1.09
C GLN A 192 4.83 16.00 -0.08
N MET A 193 5.20 14.81 0.42
CA MET A 193 4.42 14.14 1.46
C MET A 193 4.33 14.97 2.73
N MET A 194 5.43 15.53 3.20
CA MET A 194 5.45 16.37 4.38
C MET A 194 4.54 17.59 4.24
N GLU A 195 4.51 18.22 3.07
CA GLU A 195 3.69 19.38 2.78
C GLU A 195 2.19 19.10 2.96
N TYR A 196 1.67 18.00 2.38
CA TYR A 196 0.24 17.72 2.48
C TYR A 196 -0.16 16.91 3.72
N LEU A 197 0.77 16.21 4.37
CA LEU A 197 0.49 15.55 5.65
C LEU A 197 0.48 16.54 6.83
N ARG A 198 1.07 17.72 6.69
CA ARG A 198 0.95 18.88 7.61
C ARG A 198 1.15 18.50 9.07
N GLY A 199 2.26 17.86 9.38
CA GLY A 199 2.59 17.49 10.76
C GLY A 199 1.78 16.34 11.37
N LYS A 200 0.96 15.64 10.58
CA LYS A 200 0.24 14.42 11.02
C LYS A 200 1.15 13.20 11.15
N VAL A 201 2.43 13.34 10.83
CA VAL A 201 3.42 12.26 10.84
C VAL A 201 4.70 12.75 11.52
N ASP A 202 5.23 11.94 12.41
CA ASP A 202 6.57 12.14 12.92
C ASP A 202 7.59 11.93 11.78
N GLU A 203 8.40 12.93 11.50
CA GLU A 203 9.44 12.89 10.48
C GLU A 203 10.43 11.74 10.66
N LYS A 204 10.64 11.30 11.91
CA LYS A 204 11.51 10.16 12.25
C LYS A 204 11.00 8.83 11.67
N ARG A 205 9.73 8.75 11.30
CA ARG A 205 9.13 7.56 10.64
C ARG A 205 9.20 7.61 9.13
N MET A 206 9.75 8.69 8.53
CA MET A 206 9.78 8.89 7.09
C MET A 206 11.22 8.86 6.55
N HIS A 207 11.57 7.74 5.92
CA HIS A 207 12.90 7.49 5.38
C HIS A 207 12.86 7.42 3.85
N VAL A 208 13.81 8.07 3.18
CA VAL A 208 13.94 7.95 1.72
C VAL A 208 14.53 6.59 1.37
N LEU A 209 13.81 5.80 0.56
CA LEU A 209 14.26 4.52 0.05
C LEU A 209 14.07 4.46 -1.47
N SER A 210 15.15 4.67 -2.21
CA SER A 210 15.13 4.57 -3.68
C SER A 210 14.82 3.15 -4.14
N ILE A 211 14.16 3.03 -5.29
CA ILE A 211 14.01 1.73 -5.96
C ILE A 211 15.38 1.35 -6.51
N GLY A 212 15.96 0.26 -5.99
CA GLY A 212 17.17 -0.31 -6.57
C GLY A 212 16.84 -0.88 -7.96
N SER A 213 17.68 -0.60 -8.95
CA SER A 213 17.72 -1.44 -10.14
C SER A 213 18.42 -2.73 -9.73
N GLY A 214 17.77 -3.89 -9.92
CA GLY A 214 18.40 -5.21 -9.66
C GLY A 214 19.53 -5.57 -10.63
N GLY A 215 20.15 -4.56 -11.24
CA GLY A 215 21.31 -4.70 -12.12
C GLY A 215 22.61 -4.80 -11.34
N GLN A 216 23.58 -5.48 -11.88
CA GLN A 216 24.97 -5.46 -11.40
C GLN A 216 25.46 -4.01 -11.29
N PRO A 217 26.37 -3.70 -10.36
CA PRO A 217 26.97 -2.38 -10.29
C PRO A 217 27.54 -2.01 -11.67
N VAL A 218 26.93 -1.02 -12.31
CA VAL A 218 27.50 -0.47 -13.54
C VAL A 218 28.83 0.16 -13.14
N GLU A 219 29.94 -0.33 -13.65
CA GLU A 219 31.21 0.34 -13.53
C GLU A 219 31.01 1.82 -13.86
N ARG A 220 31.50 2.69 -12.97
CA ARG A 220 31.35 4.14 -13.16
C ARG A 220 31.77 4.49 -14.59
N TRP A 221 30.82 5.02 -15.35
CA TRP A 221 31.13 5.65 -16.62
C TRP A 221 32.26 6.66 -16.39
N LYS A 222 33.49 6.29 -16.77
CA LYS A 222 34.57 7.26 -16.89
C LYS A 222 34.14 8.18 -18.04
N ARG A 223 33.82 9.43 -17.72
CA ARG A 223 33.66 10.45 -18.77
C ARG A 223 34.97 10.42 -19.56
N ALA A 224 34.87 10.16 -20.84
CA ALA A 224 35.97 10.37 -21.76
C ALA A 224 36.42 11.83 -21.65
N PRO A 225 37.72 12.09 -21.72
CA PRO A 225 38.28 13.42 -21.61
C PRO A 225 37.76 14.36 -22.69
#